data_e04148283c3a08969f91f133b5ffd2de
#
_entry.id   e04148283c3a08969f91f133b5ffd2de
#
_cell.length_a   1.000
_cell.length_b   1.000
_cell.length_c   1.000
_cell.angle_alpha   90.00
_cell.angle_beta   90.00
_cell.angle_gamma   90.00
#
_symmetry.space_group_name_H-M   'P 1'
#
loop_
_entity.id
_entity.type
_entity.pdbx_description
1 polymer ?
#
loop_
_entity_poly.entity_id
_entity_poly.type
_entity_poly.pdbx_seq_one_letter_code
_entity_poly.pdbx_strand_id
1 'polypeptide(L)'
;PNFTDDQRGVFFTSVRDDAQADIYRYDLGTKRTTRITTTAPESEYSATPIDGGSAISVVRVERDSTQRLWRFPLDGRAPTVILERVRPVGYYAWADDHTLALFVLGDPNTLQLANTQTGRADTIATNIGRSLHRIPKTHRVSFVRKASPTEWWIESLDPASRETSRIVGLPEGVEDYAWLPDGSILCGRESRL
;
A
#
# COMPACT_ATOMS: atom_id res chain seq x y z
N PRO A 1 3.60 -8.63 -0.10
CA PRO A 1 2.68 -9.52 -0.79
C PRO A 1 1.24 -9.30 -0.32
N ASN A 2 0.26 -9.45 -1.24
CA ASN A 2 -1.17 -9.38 -0.93
C ASN A 2 -1.88 -10.59 -1.55
N PHE A 3 -2.91 -11.09 -0.87
CA PHE A 3 -3.77 -12.14 -1.43
C PHE A 3 -4.61 -11.59 -2.58
N THR A 4 -4.94 -12.45 -3.55
CA THR A 4 -6.01 -12.18 -4.53
C THR A 4 -7.36 -12.10 -3.83
N ASP A 5 -8.36 -11.41 -4.42
CA ASP A 5 -9.69 -11.24 -3.80
C ASP A 5 -10.38 -12.58 -3.52
N ASP A 6 -10.16 -13.59 -4.38
CA ASP A 6 -10.67 -14.96 -4.21
C ASP A 6 -9.83 -15.80 -3.21
N GLN A 7 -8.77 -15.25 -2.62
CA GLN A 7 -7.82 -15.90 -1.72
C GLN A 7 -7.14 -17.16 -2.30
N ARG A 8 -7.18 -17.33 -3.64
CA ARG A 8 -6.56 -18.48 -4.33
C ARG A 8 -5.16 -18.22 -4.82
N GLY A 9 -4.65 -17.01 -4.64
CA GLY A 9 -3.30 -16.63 -5.05
C GLY A 9 -2.74 -15.49 -4.22
N VAL A 10 -1.46 -15.22 -4.46
CA VAL A 10 -0.71 -14.15 -3.80
C VAL A 10 0.02 -13.34 -4.87
N PHE A 11 -0.15 -12.02 -4.85
CA PHE A 11 0.70 -11.10 -5.58
C PHE A 11 1.96 -10.77 -4.78
N PHE A 12 3.09 -10.77 -5.44
CA PHE A 12 4.38 -10.41 -4.83
C PHE A 12 5.30 -9.75 -5.86
N THR A 13 6.25 -8.98 -5.37
CA THR A 13 7.30 -8.34 -6.16
C THR A 13 8.53 -9.23 -6.24
N SER A 14 9.15 -9.34 -7.41
CA SER A 14 10.38 -10.11 -7.61
C SER A 14 11.21 -9.54 -8.77
N VAL A 15 12.52 -9.71 -8.67
CA VAL A 15 13.52 -9.42 -9.72
C VAL A 15 14.05 -10.69 -10.40
N ARG A 16 13.25 -11.79 -10.38
CA ARG A 16 13.71 -13.12 -10.81
C ARG A 16 14.06 -13.25 -12.29
N ASP A 17 13.37 -12.49 -13.13
CA ASP A 17 13.49 -12.64 -14.60
C ASP A 17 14.26 -11.46 -15.22
N ASP A 18 14.31 -10.31 -14.54
CA ASP A 18 14.97 -9.08 -15.00
C ASP A 18 15.69 -8.37 -13.85
N ALA A 19 16.48 -7.34 -14.18
CA ALA A 19 17.10 -6.47 -13.16
C ALA A 19 16.06 -5.56 -12.46
N GLN A 20 14.88 -5.38 -13.08
CA GLN A 20 13.77 -4.59 -12.55
C GLN A 20 12.84 -5.45 -11.71
N ALA A 21 12.14 -4.79 -10.77
CA ALA A 21 11.14 -5.43 -9.94
C ALA A 21 9.79 -5.47 -10.65
N ASP A 22 9.25 -6.66 -10.84
CA ASP A 22 7.94 -6.89 -11.42
C ASP A 22 6.98 -7.56 -10.44
N ILE A 23 5.70 -7.46 -10.75
CA ILE A 23 4.65 -8.15 -10.01
C ILE A 23 4.44 -9.55 -10.59
N TYR A 24 4.40 -10.51 -9.69
CA TYR A 24 4.09 -11.92 -9.97
C TYR A 24 2.86 -12.34 -9.18
N ARG A 25 2.11 -13.30 -9.73
CA ARG A 25 1.04 -14.02 -9.03
C ARG A 25 1.45 -15.46 -8.82
N TYR A 26 1.39 -15.92 -7.57
CA TYR A 26 1.50 -17.33 -7.23
C TYR A 26 0.11 -17.91 -6.99
N ASP A 27 -0.26 -18.95 -7.69
CA ASP A 27 -1.52 -19.67 -7.53
C ASP A 27 -1.36 -20.78 -6.49
N LEU A 28 -2.17 -20.73 -5.42
CA LEU A 28 -2.07 -21.65 -4.29
C LEU A 28 -2.54 -23.07 -4.63
N GLY A 29 -3.46 -23.22 -5.59
CA GLY A 29 -3.97 -24.51 -6.02
C GLY A 29 -3.01 -25.23 -6.97
N THR A 30 -2.64 -24.56 -8.05
CA THR A 30 -1.79 -25.13 -9.11
C THR A 30 -0.31 -25.03 -8.83
N LYS A 31 0.11 -24.27 -7.80
CA LYS A 31 1.52 -23.98 -7.45
C LYS A 31 2.31 -23.28 -8.56
N ARG A 32 1.64 -22.62 -9.47
CA ARG A 32 2.27 -21.92 -10.60
C ARG A 32 2.48 -20.44 -10.28
N THR A 33 3.63 -19.93 -10.73
CA THR A 33 3.95 -18.50 -10.72
C THR A 33 3.75 -17.94 -12.13
N THR A 34 3.06 -16.81 -12.23
CA THR A 34 2.87 -16.07 -13.50
C THR A 34 3.36 -14.64 -13.30
N ARG A 35 4.15 -14.13 -14.22
CA ARG A 35 4.56 -12.71 -14.26
C ARG A 35 3.37 -11.89 -14.74
N ILE A 36 3.05 -10.81 -14.04
CA ILE A 36 1.90 -9.93 -14.30
C ILE A 36 2.33 -8.65 -15.00
N THR A 37 3.45 -8.05 -14.57
CA THR A 37 4.00 -6.85 -15.21
C THR A 37 5.27 -7.17 -16.00
N THR A 38 5.51 -6.44 -17.10
CA THR A 38 6.66 -6.59 -18.00
C THR A 38 6.98 -5.23 -18.59
N THR A 39 7.29 -4.24 -17.76
CA THR A 39 7.35 -2.83 -18.14
C THR A 39 8.76 -2.24 -18.10
N ALA A 40 9.80 -3.10 -18.21
CA ALA A 40 11.18 -2.63 -18.19
C ALA A 40 11.42 -1.36 -19.03
N PRO A 41 12.17 -0.37 -18.54
CA PRO A 41 13.03 -0.42 -17.35
C PRO A 41 12.35 -0.02 -16.02
N GLU A 42 11.05 0.19 -16.00
CA GLU A 42 10.29 0.58 -14.81
C GLU A 42 10.19 -0.60 -13.82
N SER A 43 9.88 -0.29 -12.56
CA SER A 43 9.73 -1.29 -11.49
C SER A 43 8.41 -1.12 -10.77
N GLU A 44 7.73 -2.24 -10.43
CA GLU A 44 6.44 -2.23 -9.74
C GLU A 44 6.53 -2.92 -8.37
N TYR A 45 5.87 -2.28 -7.40
CA TYR A 45 5.87 -2.69 -6.00
C TYR A 45 4.46 -2.66 -5.39
N SER A 46 4.27 -3.37 -4.29
CA SER A 46 3.10 -3.26 -3.41
C SER A 46 1.76 -3.52 -4.10
N ALA A 47 1.69 -4.54 -4.97
CA ALA A 47 0.47 -4.88 -5.69
C ALA A 47 -0.70 -5.15 -4.74
N THR A 48 -1.83 -4.48 -4.97
CA THR A 48 -3.10 -4.67 -4.25
C THR A 48 -4.22 -4.91 -5.26
N PRO A 49 -5.04 -5.96 -5.11
CA PRO A 49 -6.22 -6.17 -5.94
C PRO A 49 -7.19 -4.99 -5.84
N ILE A 50 -7.77 -4.62 -6.98
CA ILE A 50 -8.81 -3.59 -7.11
C ILE A 50 -9.84 -4.02 -8.15
N ASP A 51 -10.94 -3.28 -8.26
CA ASP A 51 -11.99 -3.51 -9.25
C ASP A 51 -12.54 -4.95 -9.20
N GLY A 52 -12.79 -5.48 -8.00
CA GLY A 52 -13.27 -6.85 -7.81
C GLY A 52 -12.29 -7.91 -8.33
N GLY A 53 -10.98 -7.65 -8.27
CA GLY A 53 -9.92 -8.56 -8.68
C GLY A 53 -9.62 -8.56 -10.19
N SER A 54 -10.24 -7.66 -10.98
CA SER A 54 -9.97 -7.55 -12.42
C SER A 54 -8.74 -6.71 -12.75
N ALA A 55 -8.20 -6.00 -11.77
CA ALA A 55 -6.99 -5.19 -11.87
C ALA A 55 -6.19 -5.21 -10.56
N ILE A 56 -4.97 -4.72 -10.62
CA ILE A 56 -4.16 -4.41 -9.46
C ILE A 56 -3.73 -2.95 -9.48
N SER A 57 -3.62 -2.34 -8.29
CA SER A 57 -2.88 -1.11 -8.09
C SER A 57 -1.46 -1.42 -7.66
N VAL A 58 -0.49 -0.61 -8.08
CA VAL A 58 0.93 -0.77 -7.77
C VAL A 58 1.59 0.59 -7.60
N VAL A 59 2.62 0.66 -6.77
CA VAL A 59 3.59 1.76 -6.84
C VAL A 59 4.56 1.45 -7.96
N ARG A 60 4.60 2.30 -8.98
CA ARG A 60 5.53 2.18 -10.10
C ARG A 60 6.63 3.23 -9.98
N VAL A 61 7.87 2.78 -10.06
CA VAL A 61 9.04 3.64 -10.25
C VAL A 61 9.26 3.78 -11.74
N GLU A 62 8.97 4.96 -12.25
CA GLU A 62 9.04 5.27 -13.68
C GLU A 62 10.49 5.49 -14.15
N ARG A 63 10.70 5.58 -15.44
CA ARG A 63 12.03 5.75 -16.04
C ARG A 63 12.80 6.96 -15.51
N ASP A 64 12.10 8.04 -15.18
CA ASP A 64 12.65 9.27 -14.59
C ASP A 64 12.76 9.22 -13.07
N SER A 65 12.60 8.05 -12.46
CA SER A 65 12.55 7.80 -11.02
C SER A 65 11.33 8.38 -10.30
N THR A 66 10.33 8.89 -11.03
CA THR A 66 9.06 9.30 -10.44
C THR A 66 8.32 8.09 -9.90
N GLN A 67 7.81 8.20 -8.66
CA GLN A 67 7.01 7.15 -8.02
C GLN A 67 5.55 7.56 -8.00
N ARG A 68 4.70 6.83 -8.72
CA ARG A 68 3.25 7.08 -8.76
C ARG A 68 2.45 5.80 -8.56
N LEU A 69 1.17 5.97 -8.24
CA LEU A 69 0.22 4.88 -8.15
C LEU A 69 -0.39 4.59 -9.52
N TRP A 70 -0.25 3.34 -9.98
CA TRP A 70 -0.71 2.87 -11.28
C TRP A 70 -1.73 1.74 -11.13
N ARG A 71 -2.64 1.66 -12.09
CA ARG A 71 -3.60 0.58 -12.28
C ARG A 71 -3.13 -0.30 -13.43
N PHE A 72 -3.04 -1.60 -13.19
CA PHE A 72 -2.71 -2.63 -14.18
C PHE A 72 -3.91 -3.56 -14.33
N PRO A 73 -4.66 -3.50 -15.46
CA PRO A 73 -5.69 -4.47 -15.78
C PRO A 73 -5.09 -5.87 -15.96
N LEU A 74 -5.74 -6.90 -15.43
CA LEU A 74 -5.29 -8.29 -15.56
C LEU A 74 -5.71 -8.95 -16.87
N ASP A 75 -6.45 -8.25 -17.73
CA ASP A 75 -6.88 -8.69 -19.06
C ASP A 75 -5.94 -8.25 -20.20
N GLY A 76 -4.78 -7.67 -19.86
CA GLY A 76 -3.76 -7.26 -20.82
C GLY A 76 -3.95 -5.87 -21.44
N ARG A 77 -4.98 -5.10 -21.02
CA ARG A 77 -5.11 -3.70 -21.42
C ARG A 77 -3.98 -2.85 -20.87
N ALA A 78 -3.71 -1.70 -21.52
CA ALA A 78 -2.66 -0.80 -21.11
C ALA A 78 -2.87 -0.28 -19.66
N PRO A 79 -1.80 -0.19 -18.86
CA PRO A 79 -1.86 0.38 -17.53
C PRO A 79 -2.12 1.88 -17.59
N THR A 80 -2.72 2.41 -16.52
CA THR A 80 -3.05 3.84 -16.38
C THR A 80 -2.63 4.36 -15.01
N VAL A 81 -2.22 5.63 -14.93
CA VAL A 81 -1.94 6.29 -13.66
C VAL A 81 -3.25 6.54 -12.91
N ILE A 82 -3.27 6.27 -11.60
CA ILE A 82 -4.47 6.47 -10.75
C ILE A 82 -4.55 7.93 -10.27
N LEU A 83 -3.43 8.47 -9.79
CA LEU A 83 -3.33 9.83 -9.25
C LEU A 83 -2.13 10.54 -9.88
N GLU A 84 -2.37 11.28 -10.96
CA GLU A 84 -1.31 11.85 -11.78
C GLU A 84 -0.44 12.87 -11.02
N ARG A 85 -1.05 13.65 -10.11
CA ARG A 85 -0.38 14.76 -9.42
C ARG A 85 0.22 14.36 -8.06
N VAL A 86 -0.11 13.19 -7.53
CA VAL A 86 0.38 12.73 -6.23
C VAL A 86 1.67 11.95 -6.42
N ARG A 87 2.76 12.53 -5.98
CA ARG A 87 4.12 11.96 -6.10
C ARG A 87 5.11 12.61 -5.15
N PRO A 88 6.18 11.94 -4.73
CA PRO A 88 6.45 10.52 -4.92
C PRO A 88 5.66 9.67 -3.90
N VAL A 89 4.95 8.65 -4.39
CA VAL A 89 4.19 7.70 -3.56
C VAL A 89 5.10 6.55 -3.15
N GLY A 90 5.25 6.29 -1.86
CA GLY A 90 6.01 5.16 -1.34
C GLY A 90 5.14 3.95 -1.02
N TYR A 91 4.05 4.15 -0.30
CA TYR A 91 3.11 3.12 0.15
C TYR A 91 1.68 3.65 0.13
N TYR A 92 0.70 2.74 0.18
CA TYR A 92 -0.70 3.12 0.18
C TYR A 92 -1.59 2.02 0.79
N ALA A 93 -2.80 2.41 1.18
CA ALA A 93 -3.86 1.50 1.59
C ALA A 93 -5.23 2.04 1.13
N TRP A 94 -6.02 1.18 0.49
CA TRP A 94 -7.38 1.49 0.09
C TRP A 94 -8.32 1.45 1.30
N ALA A 95 -9.09 2.50 1.51
CA ALA A 95 -10.18 2.53 2.48
C ALA A 95 -11.47 1.96 1.87
N ASP A 96 -11.73 2.32 0.62
CA ASP A 96 -12.83 1.84 -0.22
C ASP A 96 -12.41 1.87 -1.71
N ASP A 97 -13.35 1.68 -2.64
CA ASP A 97 -13.08 1.60 -4.09
C ASP A 97 -12.54 2.91 -4.70
N HIS A 98 -12.71 4.04 -4.01
CA HIS A 98 -12.35 5.36 -4.53
C HIS A 98 -11.48 6.20 -3.60
N THR A 99 -11.34 5.78 -2.35
CA THR A 99 -10.62 6.52 -1.31
C THR A 99 -9.43 5.73 -0.81
N LEU A 100 -8.28 6.35 -0.75
CA LEU A 100 -7.07 5.71 -0.27
C LEU A 100 -6.19 6.67 0.55
N ALA A 101 -5.48 6.09 1.50
CA ALA A 101 -4.42 6.74 2.25
C ALA A 101 -3.08 6.46 1.57
N LEU A 102 -2.25 7.49 1.45
CA LEU A 102 -0.96 7.46 0.78
C LEU A 102 0.14 7.90 1.73
N PHE A 103 1.22 7.13 1.77
CA PHE A 103 2.51 7.58 2.29
C PHE A 103 3.23 8.30 1.14
N VAL A 104 3.35 9.60 1.23
CA VAL A 104 4.05 10.43 0.25
C VAL A 104 5.39 10.83 0.82
N LEU A 105 6.44 10.48 0.08
CA LEU A 105 7.82 10.76 0.46
C LEU A 105 8.10 12.25 0.47
N GLY A 106 8.89 12.68 1.43
CA GLY A 106 9.31 14.07 1.63
C GLY A 106 10.05 14.25 2.95
N ASP A 107 10.41 15.46 3.26
CA ASP A 107 10.97 15.82 4.54
C ASP A 107 10.13 16.95 5.17
N PRO A 108 9.19 16.58 6.08
CA PRO A 108 8.83 15.23 6.54
C PRO A 108 7.95 14.45 5.54
N ASN A 109 7.92 13.11 5.68
CA ASN A 109 6.94 12.27 4.99
C ASN A 109 5.51 12.61 5.44
N THR A 110 4.55 12.51 4.52
CA THR A 110 3.16 12.90 4.77
C THR A 110 2.18 11.75 4.54
N LEU A 111 1.13 11.71 5.37
CA LEU A 111 -0.09 10.96 5.10
C LEU A 111 -1.04 11.84 4.28
N GLN A 112 -1.38 11.39 3.10
CA GLN A 112 -2.39 12.07 2.28
C GLN A 112 -3.61 11.16 2.11
N LEU A 113 -4.80 11.74 2.22
CA LEU A 113 -6.07 11.11 1.87
C LEU A 113 -6.46 11.56 0.47
N ALA A 114 -6.60 10.61 -0.44
CA ALA A 114 -6.92 10.88 -1.83
C ALA A 114 -8.23 10.25 -2.27
N ASN A 115 -8.92 10.91 -3.21
CA ASN A 115 -10.08 10.37 -3.89
C ASN A 115 -9.79 10.26 -5.39
N THR A 116 -9.91 9.06 -5.94
CA THR A 116 -9.55 8.76 -7.33
C THR A 116 -10.52 9.31 -8.36
N GLN A 117 -11.78 9.52 -8.00
CA GLN A 117 -12.79 10.10 -8.90
C GLN A 117 -12.56 11.59 -9.14
N THR A 118 -12.10 12.32 -8.10
CA THR A 118 -11.84 13.77 -8.18
C THR A 118 -10.39 14.10 -8.47
N GLY A 119 -9.48 13.14 -8.28
CA GLY A 119 -8.03 13.34 -8.37
C GLY A 119 -7.45 14.21 -7.23
N ARG A 120 -8.26 14.54 -6.21
CA ARG A 120 -7.81 15.34 -5.06
C ARG A 120 -7.09 14.49 -4.04
N ALA A 121 -6.05 15.06 -3.45
CA ALA A 121 -5.36 14.51 -2.30
C ALA A 121 -5.08 15.65 -1.32
N ASP A 122 -5.40 15.42 -0.04
CA ASP A 122 -5.22 16.38 1.03
C ASP A 122 -4.28 15.79 2.10
N THR A 123 -3.35 16.57 2.59
CA THR A 123 -2.45 16.15 3.68
C THR A 123 -3.23 16.08 4.99
N ILE A 124 -3.19 14.92 5.63
CA ILE A 124 -3.85 14.65 6.92
C ILE A 124 -2.83 14.75 8.07
N ALA A 125 -1.62 14.26 7.82
CA ALA A 125 -0.61 14.15 8.87
C ALA A 125 0.81 14.22 8.30
N THR A 126 1.76 14.59 9.14
CA THR A 126 3.20 14.59 8.86
C THR A 126 3.93 13.68 9.83
N ASN A 127 5.21 13.40 9.60
CA ASN A 127 6.03 12.53 10.44
C ASN A 127 5.40 11.15 10.63
N ILE A 128 5.01 10.52 9.53
CA ILE A 128 4.42 9.20 9.55
C ILE A 128 5.43 8.12 9.15
N GLY A 129 5.16 6.89 9.54
CA GLY A 129 5.85 5.70 9.07
C GLY A 129 5.25 5.14 7.79
N ARG A 130 5.95 4.15 7.22
CA ARG A 130 5.62 3.57 5.91
C ARG A 130 4.48 2.54 5.95
N SER A 131 4.16 2.00 7.13
CA SER A 131 3.11 0.98 7.27
C SER A 131 1.72 1.60 7.28
N LEU A 132 0.94 1.24 6.28
CA LEU A 132 -0.45 1.66 6.06
C LEU A 132 -1.30 0.42 5.81
N HIS A 133 -2.40 0.26 6.56
CA HIS A 133 -3.28 -0.89 6.41
C HIS A 133 -4.74 -0.50 6.55
N ARG A 134 -5.62 -1.12 5.78
CA ARG A 134 -7.05 -1.09 6.07
C ARG A 134 -7.31 -1.83 7.37
N ILE A 135 -8.04 -1.22 8.30
CA ILE A 135 -8.46 -1.88 9.53
C ILE A 135 -9.57 -2.89 9.19
N PRO A 136 -9.43 -4.17 9.59
CA PRO A 136 -10.40 -5.22 9.26
C PRO A 136 -11.84 -4.84 9.62
N LYS A 137 -12.80 -5.16 8.74
CA LYS A 137 -14.25 -4.93 8.91
C LYS A 137 -14.63 -3.44 9.02
N THR A 138 -13.77 -2.52 8.64
CA THR A 138 -14.04 -1.07 8.65
C THR A 138 -13.65 -0.41 7.33
N HIS A 139 -14.00 0.86 7.16
CA HIS A 139 -13.48 1.74 6.10
C HIS A 139 -12.31 2.62 6.58
N ARG A 140 -11.83 2.40 7.81
CA ARG A 140 -10.69 3.14 8.38
C ARG A 140 -9.37 2.58 7.89
N VAL A 141 -8.38 3.45 7.83
CA VAL A 141 -6.99 3.08 7.55
C VAL A 141 -6.16 3.36 8.79
N SER A 142 -5.30 2.41 9.16
CA SER A 142 -4.30 2.63 10.19
C SER A 142 -2.96 3.02 9.58
N PHE A 143 -2.20 3.81 10.33
CA PHE A 143 -0.86 4.27 9.96
C PHE A 143 0.01 4.46 11.21
N VAL A 144 1.32 4.53 11.02
CA VAL A 144 2.25 4.84 12.11
C VAL A 144 2.43 6.35 12.20
N ARG A 145 2.14 6.93 13.37
CA ARG A 145 2.50 8.30 13.76
C ARG A 145 3.83 8.28 14.51
N LYS A 146 4.83 9.02 14.04
CA LYS A 146 6.10 9.22 14.74
C LYS A 146 6.01 10.53 15.52
N ALA A 147 5.50 10.47 16.76
CA ALA A 147 5.29 11.65 17.60
C ALA A 147 6.61 12.25 18.09
N SER A 148 7.62 11.40 18.32
CA SER A 148 9.01 11.75 18.63
C SER A 148 9.95 10.66 18.05
N PRO A 149 11.26 10.82 18.16
CA PRO A 149 12.20 9.76 17.74
C PRO A 149 11.98 8.40 18.42
N THR A 150 11.43 8.38 19.62
CA THR A 150 11.23 7.16 20.43
C THR A 150 9.76 6.86 20.71
N GLU A 151 8.84 7.74 20.37
CA GLU A 151 7.40 7.58 20.65
C GLU A 151 6.61 7.44 19.34
N TRP A 152 6.25 6.20 19.01
CA TRP A 152 5.50 5.87 17.80
C TRP A 152 4.17 5.21 18.16
N TRP A 153 3.13 5.53 17.39
CA TRP A 153 1.77 5.07 17.63
C TRP A 153 1.17 4.51 16.34
N ILE A 154 0.42 3.44 16.46
CA ILE A 154 -0.57 3.09 15.43
C ILE A 154 -1.77 4.00 15.67
N GLU A 155 -2.11 4.79 14.68
CA GLU A 155 -3.31 5.63 14.66
C GLU A 155 -4.29 5.15 13.57
N SER A 156 -5.57 5.38 13.78
CA SER A 156 -6.59 5.21 12.74
C SER A 156 -6.92 6.55 12.11
N LEU A 157 -7.17 6.55 10.80
CA LEU A 157 -7.77 7.63 10.03
C LEU A 157 -9.19 7.21 9.64
N ASP A 158 -10.17 8.03 9.95
CA ASP A 158 -11.52 7.94 9.40
C ASP A 158 -11.58 8.77 8.11
N PRO A 159 -11.77 8.15 6.92
CA PRO A 159 -11.78 8.89 5.67
C PRO A 159 -12.93 9.88 5.52
N ALA A 160 -14.05 9.64 6.17
CA ALA A 160 -15.23 10.49 6.09
C ALA A 160 -15.10 11.78 6.90
N SER A 161 -14.70 11.66 8.18
CA SER A 161 -14.48 12.82 9.05
C SER A 161 -13.09 13.43 8.93
N ARG A 162 -12.12 12.66 8.37
CA ARG A 162 -10.68 12.98 8.31
C ARG A 162 -10.00 13.07 9.68
N GLU A 163 -10.65 12.61 10.69
CA GLU A 163 -10.12 12.58 12.04
C GLU A 163 -9.18 11.39 12.25
N THR A 164 -8.15 11.61 13.05
CA THR A 164 -7.23 10.54 13.47
C THR A 164 -7.40 10.26 14.96
N SER A 165 -7.22 9.01 15.35
CA SER A 165 -7.25 8.59 16.75
C SER A 165 -6.22 7.52 17.04
N ARG A 166 -5.59 7.58 18.20
CA ARG A 166 -4.61 6.59 18.66
C ARG A 166 -5.28 5.25 18.93
N ILE A 167 -4.60 4.18 18.52
CA ILE A 167 -5.00 2.80 18.80
C ILE A 167 -4.08 2.19 19.85
N VAL A 168 -2.76 2.12 19.58
CA VAL A 168 -1.78 1.50 20.47
C VAL A 168 -0.39 2.07 20.20
N GLY A 169 0.44 2.14 21.25
CA GLY A 169 1.85 2.47 21.12
C GLY A 169 2.65 1.32 20.50
N LEU A 170 3.61 1.64 19.66
CA LEU A 170 4.55 0.67 19.11
C LEU A 170 5.81 0.58 19.99
N PRO A 171 6.41 -0.61 20.12
CA PRO A 171 7.74 -0.73 20.70
C PRO A 171 8.76 0.13 19.92
N GLU A 172 9.77 0.62 20.61
CA GLU A 172 10.83 1.42 19.99
C GLU A 172 11.48 0.68 18.80
N GLY A 173 11.63 1.39 17.68
CA GLY A 173 12.21 0.86 16.45
C GLY A 173 11.29 -0.04 15.61
N VAL A 174 10.07 -0.33 16.08
CA VAL A 174 9.08 -1.12 15.35
C VAL A 174 8.21 -0.21 14.50
N GLU A 175 8.29 -0.34 13.20
CA GLU A 175 7.46 0.42 12.24
C GLU A 175 6.46 -0.48 11.50
N ASP A 176 6.85 -1.73 11.25
CA ASP A 176 6.06 -2.66 10.46
C ASP A 176 5.13 -3.48 11.37
N TYR A 177 3.86 -3.54 10.99
CA TYR A 177 2.83 -4.31 11.66
C TYR A 177 1.84 -4.88 10.64
N ALA A 178 1.02 -5.81 11.06
CA ALA A 178 -0.09 -6.35 10.27
C ALA A 178 -1.34 -6.53 11.12
N TRP A 179 -2.51 -6.41 10.51
CA TRP A 179 -3.78 -6.76 11.11
C TRP A 179 -4.11 -8.22 10.86
N LEU A 180 -4.56 -8.92 11.88
CA LEU A 180 -5.21 -10.21 11.74
C LEU A 180 -6.71 -10.03 11.48
N PRO A 181 -7.41 -11.02 10.90
CA PRO A 181 -8.84 -10.91 10.58
C PRO A 181 -9.76 -10.68 11.77
N ASP A 182 -9.32 -11.05 12.98
CA ASP A 182 -10.04 -10.85 14.25
C ASP A 182 -9.89 -9.43 14.80
N GLY A 183 -9.00 -8.60 14.24
CA GLY A 183 -8.71 -7.25 14.70
C GLY A 183 -7.50 -7.16 15.63
N SER A 184 -6.78 -8.25 15.86
CA SER A 184 -5.50 -8.23 16.56
C SER A 184 -4.40 -7.62 15.70
N ILE A 185 -3.40 -7.03 16.34
CA ILE A 185 -2.23 -6.46 15.66
C ILE A 185 -1.02 -7.35 15.94
N LEU A 186 -0.32 -7.68 14.87
CA LEU A 186 0.94 -8.41 14.90
C LEU A 186 2.07 -7.46 14.53
N CYS A 187 3.10 -7.37 15.37
CA CYS A 187 4.33 -6.63 15.06
C CYS A 187 5.55 -7.47 15.41
N GLY A 188 6.58 -7.38 14.57
CA GLY A 188 7.83 -8.11 14.78
C GLY A 188 8.92 -7.23 15.41
N ARG A 189 9.64 -7.75 16.41
CA ARG A 189 10.83 -7.14 16.97
C ARG A 189 11.94 -8.19 17.13
N GLU A 190 13.14 -7.91 16.57
CA GLU A 190 14.33 -8.76 16.76
C GLU A 190 14.07 -10.25 16.49
N SER A 191 13.48 -10.60 15.36
CA SER A 191 13.10 -11.97 14.99
C SER A 191 12.04 -12.64 15.91
N ARG A 192 11.26 -11.85 16.65
CA ARG A 192 10.10 -12.29 17.45
C ARG A 192 8.84 -11.60 16.98
N LEU A 193 7.72 -12.32 17.08
CA LEU A 193 6.37 -11.80 16.85
C LEU A 193 5.67 -11.57 18.19
#